data_b792e4604927269c94257bdaedb442fb
#
_entry.id   b792e4604927269c94257bdaedb442fb
#
_cell.length_a   1.000
_cell.length_b   1.000
_cell.length_c   1.000
_cell.angle_alpha   90.00
_cell.angle_beta   90.00
_cell.angle_gamma   90.00
#
_symmetry.space_group_name_H-M   'P 1'
#
loop_
_entity.id
_entity.type
_entity.pdbx_description
1 polymer ?
#
loop_
_entity_poly.entity_id
_entity_poly.type
_entity_poly.pdbx_seq_one_letter_code
_entity_poly.pdbx_strand_id
1 'polypeptide(L)'
;MKRQLLLQTILLCAVAAACGTKDSAQGTDGNAATAAASNAPAAATPTGKIVTVELNSDEKGNYFKPATLEVHRGDVVRFTLKSGVHNVHFLPDSNAGKSNLPSASDMLQLPDQTFDVPVNFAEGTYYFQCDPHAALGMMGHMKVED
;
A
#
# COMPACT_ATOMS: atom_id res chain seq x y z
N MET A 1 25.94 36.70 -21.91
CA MET A 1 25.45 37.32 -23.15
C MET A 1 24.23 36.54 -23.62
N LYS A 2 23.12 37.32 -23.89
CA LYS A 2 21.82 36.94 -24.52
C LYS A 2 20.95 35.95 -23.72
N ARG A 3 20.07 36.38 -22.91
CA ARG A 3 18.67 36.87 -22.95
C ARG A 3 17.94 36.47 -24.24
N GLN A 4 16.95 35.58 -24.13
CA GLN A 4 15.74 35.66 -24.95
C GLN A 4 14.51 35.30 -24.10
N LEU A 5 13.77 36.36 -23.90
CA LEU A 5 12.37 36.40 -23.52
C LEU A 5 11.53 35.98 -24.76
N LEU A 6 10.53 35.16 -24.61
CA LEU A 6 9.39 35.13 -25.49
C LEU A 6 8.11 34.99 -24.72
N LEU A 7 7.37 36.08 -24.77
CA LEU A 7 6.02 36.30 -24.32
C LEU A 7 5.01 35.64 -25.30
N GLN A 8 3.77 35.59 -24.81
CA GLN A 8 2.47 35.49 -25.53
C GLN A 8 1.97 34.06 -25.70
N THR A 9 0.72 33.71 -25.48
CA THR A 9 -0.53 34.45 -25.66
C THR A 9 -1.64 33.84 -24.82
N ILE A 10 -2.44 34.73 -24.22
CA ILE A 10 -3.73 34.48 -23.59
C ILE A 10 -4.74 34.16 -24.70
N LEU A 11 -5.53 33.09 -24.56
CA LEU A 11 -6.78 32.94 -25.30
C LEU A 11 -7.93 32.61 -24.39
N LEU A 12 -8.72 33.64 -24.17
CA LEU A 12 -9.99 33.65 -23.44
C LEU A 12 -11.08 33.18 -24.43
N CYS A 13 -11.83 32.13 -24.10
CA CYS A 13 -13.13 31.85 -24.75
C CYS A 13 -14.16 31.53 -23.68
N ALA A 14 -15.00 32.50 -23.43
CA ALA A 14 -16.28 32.36 -22.75
C ALA A 14 -17.40 32.25 -23.81
N VAL A 15 -18.30 31.29 -23.70
CA VAL A 15 -19.71 31.33 -24.19
C VAL A 15 -20.45 30.25 -23.41
N ALA A 16 -21.30 30.61 -22.54
CA ALA A 16 -22.72 30.94 -22.60
C ALA A 16 -23.67 29.75 -22.35
N ALA A 17 -24.52 29.99 -21.39
CA ALA A 17 -25.60 29.22 -20.83
C ALA A 17 -26.68 28.77 -21.85
N ALA A 18 -27.32 27.63 -21.52
CA ALA A 18 -28.72 27.42 -21.87
C ALA A 18 -29.41 26.56 -20.79
N CYS A 19 -30.33 27.16 -20.09
CA CYS A 19 -31.39 26.52 -19.29
C CYS A 19 -32.36 25.79 -20.20
N GLY A 20 -32.82 24.63 -19.80
CA GLY A 20 -33.98 23.94 -20.37
C GLY A 20 -34.65 23.09 -19.31
N THR A 21 -35.77 23.56 -18.84
CA THR A 21 -36.69 22.96 -17.87
C THR A 21 -37.69 22.00 -18.55
N LYS A 22 -38.25 21.11 -17.71
CA LYS A 22 -39.53 20.34 -17.84
C LYS A 22 -39.43 18.99 -18.58
N ASP A 23 -40.15 17.96 -18.22
CA ASP A 23 -41.19 17.61 -17.23
C ASP A 23 -41.38 16.09 -17.26
N SER A 24 -41.79 15.57 -16.15
CA SER A 24 -42.59 14.36 -15.88
C SER A 24 -42.79 13.30 -16.98
N ALA A 25 -42.46 12.05 -16.69
CA ALA A 25 -43.46 10.96 -16.74
C ALA A 25 -42.90 9.68 -16.11
N GLN A 26 -43.68 9.18 -15.22
CA GLN A 26 -43.70 7.92 -14.50
C GLN A 26 -43.74 6.73 -15.46
N GLY A 27 -42.85 5.77 -15.26
CA GLY A 27 -42.85 4.48 -15.92
C GLY A 27 -42.23 3.44 -15.02
N THR A 28 -43.09 2.74 -14.28
CA THR A 28 -42.80 1.49 -13.58
C THR A 28 -42.50 0.41 -14.59
N ASP A 29 -41.32 -0.16 -14.57
CA ASP A 29 -41.11 -1.56 -14.93
C ASP A 29 -39.88 -2.10 -14.23
N GLY A 30 -40.14 -3.17 -13.46
CA GLY A 30 -39.13 -3.86 -12.67
C GLY A 30 -38.10 -4.54 -13.55
N ASN A 31 -36.86 -4.23 -13.33
CA ASN A 31 -35.76 -5.11 -13.70
C ASN A 31 -35.04 -5.51 -12.42
N ALA A 32 -35.33 -6.73 -11.98
CA ALA A 32 -34.59 -7.39 -10.93
C ALA A 32 -33.15 -7.57 -11.41
N ALA A 33 -32.29 -6.59 -11.10
CA ALA A 33 -30.86 -6.79 -11.20
C ALA A 33 -30.47 -7.82 -10.15
N THR A 34 -30.22 -9.03 -10.59
CA THR A 34 -29.57 -10.09 -9.83
C THR A 34 -28.25 -9.51 -9.34
N ALA A 35 -28.20 -9.13 -8.08
CA ALA A 35 -26.94 -8.77 -7.43
C ALA A 35 -26.07 -10.03 -7.45
N ALA A 36 -25.08 -10.04 -8.35
CA ALA A 36 -23.99 -10.98 -8.27
C ALA A 36 -23.35 -10.78 -6.90
N ALA A 37 -23.53 -11.74 -6.02
CA ALA A 37 -22.84 -11.79 -4.74
C ALA A 37 -21.34 -11.83 -5.06
N SER A 38 -20.68 -10.69 -4.89
CA SER A 38 -19.24 -10.60 -4.89
C SER A 38 -18.77 -11.41 -3.67
N ASN A 39 -18.25 -12.61 -3.91
CA ASN A 39 -17.49 -13.35 -2.91
C ASN A 39 -16.14 -12.66 -2.71
N ALA A 40 -16.15 -11.43 -2.21
CA ALA A 40 -14.98 -10.87 -1.58
C ALA A 40 -14.73 -11.70 -0.31
N PRO A 41 -13.51 -12.23 -0.09
CA PRO A 41 -13.20 -12.90 1.16
C PRO A 41 -13.54 -11.94 2.29
N ALA A 42 -14.33 -12.42 3.26
CA ALA A 42 -14.70 -11.63 4.42
C ALA A 42 -13.40 -11.07 5.03
N ALA A 43 -13.31 -9.76 5.12
CA ALA A 43 -12.20 -9.13 5.81
C ALA A 43 -12.20 -9.70 7.25
N ALA A 44 -11.15 -10.46 7.56
CA ALA A 44 -11.02 -11.01 8.90
C ALA A 44 -11.01 -9.84 9.90
N THR A 45 -11.81 -9.96 10.95
CA THR A 45 -11.83 -8.96 12.02
C THR A 45 -10.42 -8.88 12.59
N PRO A 46 -9.79 -7.69 12.67
CA PRO A 46 -8.46 -7.58 13.23
C PRO A 46 -8.44 -8.23 14.61
N THR A 47 -7.57 -9.21 14.84
CA THR A 47 -7.34 -9.80 16.17
C THR A 47 -6.72 -8.76 17.09
N GLY A 48 -6.18 -7.70 16.50
CA GLY A 48 -5.60 -6.58 17.22
C GLY A 48 -4.20 -6.83 17.75
N LYS A 49 -3.61 -8.00 17.49
CA LYS A 49 -2.22 -8.26 17.89
C LYS A 49 -1.28 -7.44 17.00
N ILE A 50 -0.37 -6.71 17.64
CA ILE A 50 0.72 -6.02 16.93
C ILE A 50 1.98 -6.87 17.06
N VAL A 51 2.54 -7.26 15.91
CA VAL A 51 3.82 -7.96 15.82
C VAL A 51 4.86 -6.96 15.32
N THR A 52 5.88 -6.68 16.11
CA THR A 52 6.89 -5.67 15.78
C THR A 52 8.09 -6.29 15.06
N VAL A 53 8.52 -5.62 14.00
CA VAL A 53 9.76 -5.89 13.28
C VAL A 53 10.63 -4.63 13.33
N GLU A 54 11.82 -4.74 13.88
CA GLU A 54 12.78 -3.64 13.96
C GLU A 54 13.61 -3.53 12.68
N LEU A 55 13.87 -2.31 12.21
CA LEU A 55 14.77 -2.00 11.11
C LEU A 55 16.06 -1.44 11.69
N ASN A 56 17.17 -2.09 11.43
CA ASN A 56 18.44 -1.81 12.10
C ASN A 56 19.59 -1.63 11.10
N SER A 57 20.50 -0.71 11.46
CA SER A 57 21.85 -0.59 10.90
C SER A 57 22.85 -0.56 12.04
N ASP A 58 23.75 -1.51 12.10
CA ASP A 58 24.83 -1.57 13.09
C ASP A 58 26.09 -2.26 12.49
N GLU A 59 27.02 -2.67 13.33
CA GLU A 59 28.27 -3.35 12.91
C GLU A 59 28.01 -4.67 12.17
N LYS A 60 26.82 -5.28 12.32
CA LYS A 60 26.41 -6.49 11.61
C LYS A 60 25.85 -6.22 10.22
N GLY A 61 25.61 -4.96 9.90
CA GLY A 61 25.02 -4.52 8.65
C GLY A 61 23.60 -3.98 8.79
N ASN A 62 22.83 -4.12 7.71
CA ASN A 62 21.44 -3.68 7.62
C ASN A 62 20.51 -4.88 7.68
N TYR A 63 19.55 -4.91 8.60
CA TYR A 63 18.70 -6.08 8.80
C TYR A 63 17.35 -5.76 9.44
N PHE A 64 16.38 -6.65 9.18
CA PHE A 64 15.11 -6.73 9.93
C PHE A 64 15.27 -7.66 11.13
N LYS A 65 14.61 -7.34 12.25
CA LYS A 65 14.62 -8.17 13.45
C LYS A 65 13.22 -8.26 14.07
N PRO A 66 12.59 -9.45 14.03
CA PRO A 66 13.05 -10.65 13.34
C PRO A 66 12.99 -10.50 11.81
N ALA A 67 13.84 -11.23 11.08
CA ALA A 67 13.78 -11.31 9.62
C ALA A 67 12.75 -12.34 9.13
N THR A 68 12.34 -13.26 9.99
CA THR A 68 11.26 -14.23 9.73
C THR A 68 10.26 -14.17 10.88
N LEU A 69 8.98 -14.08 10.53
CA LEU A 69 7.89 -14.00 11.51
C LEU A 69 6.67 -14.78 11.05
N GLU A 70 5.87 -15.21 12.01
CA GLU A 70 4.56 -15.82 11.80
C GLU A 70 3.49 -14.90 12.38
N VAL A 71 2.40 -14.71 11.63
CA VAL A 71 1.29 -13.83 11.97
C VAL A 71 -0.02 -14.46 11.51
N HIS A 72 -1.12 -14.02 12.11
CA HIS A 72 -2.45 -14.46 11.73
C HIS A 72 -3.18 -13.35 10.98
N ARG A 73 -4.14 -13.76 10.18
CA ARG A 73 -5.01 -12.81 9.51
C ARG A 73 -5.73 -11.93 10.54
N GLY A 74 -5.67 -10.62 10.34
CA GLY A 74 -6.22 -9.62 11.26
C GLY A 74 -5.21 -9.07 12.26
N ASP A 75 -3.98 -9.58 12.31
CA ASP A 75 -2.89 -8.94 13.03
C ASP A 75 -2.41 -7.67 12.29
N VAL A 76 -1.54 -6.91 12.94
CA VAL A 76 -0.81 -5.78 12.34
C VAL A 76 0.67 -6.03 12.52
N VAL A 77 1.42 -6.06 11.40
CA VAL A 77 2.88 -6.04 11.47
C VAL A 77 3.35 -4.60 11.51
N ARG A 78 4.00 -4.22 12.59
CA ARG A 78 4.58 -2.89 12.77
C ARG A 78 6.07 -2.93 12.54
N PHE A 79 6.51 -2.33 11.45
CA PHE A 79 7.92 -2.11 11.15
C PHE A 79 8.36 -0.82 11.84
N THR A 80 9.37 -0.90 12.71
CA THR A 80 9.86 0.24 13.52
C THR A 80 11.31 0.51 13.23
N LEU A 81 11.64 1.72 12.81
CA LEU A 81 13.04 2.13 12.61
C LEU A 81 13.75 2.26 13.95
N LYS A 82 14.87 1.57 14.10
CA LYS A 82 15.77 1.73 15.26
C LYS A 82 17.04 2.48 14.90
N SER A 83 17.62 2.21 13.74
CA SER A 83 18.83 2.88 13.27
C SER A 83 18.93 2.80 11.75
N GLY A 84 19.61 3.77 11.13
CA GLY A 84 19.79 3.84 9.69
C GLY A 84 18.65 4.54 8.94
N VAL A 85 18.55 4.28 7.66
CA VAL A 85 17.49 4.79 6.77
C VAL A 85 16.97 3.61 5.94
N HIS A 86 15.72 3.25 6.10
CA HIS A 86 15.17 2.03 5.53
C HIS A 86 13.75 2.24 5.00
N ASN A 87 13.33 1.36 4.08
CA ASN A 87 11.94 1.19 3.72
C ASN A 87 11.53 -0.28 3.86
N VAL A 88 10.26 -0.55 3.65
CA VAL A 88 9.69 -1.90 3.59
C VAL A 88 8.95 -2.04 2.28
N HIS A 89 9.31 -3.02 1.48
CA HIS A 89 8.70 -3.28 0.19
C HIS A 89 8.41 -4.77 -0.01
N PHE A 90 7.15 -5.10 -0.19
CA PHE A 90 6.68 -6.42 -0.59
C PHE A 90 6.71 -6.51 -2.11
N LEU A 91 7.84 -6.92 -2.69
CA LEU A 91 8.02 -6.94 -4.14
C LEU A 91 7.03 -7.88 -4.83
N PRO A 92 6.28 -7.43 -5.84
CA PRO A 92 5.37 -8.29 -6.59
C PRO A 92 6.08 -9.48 -7.26
N ASP A 93 7.25 -9.27 -7.85
CA ASP A 93 8.01 -10.32 -8.54
C ASP A 93 8.48 -11.43 -7.59
N SER A 94 8.82 -11.08 -6.34
CA SER A 94 9.21 -12.03 -5.30
C SER A 94 8.01 -12.66 -4.57
N ASN A 95 6.80 -12.16 -4.84
CA ASN A 95 5.55 -12.62 -4.29
C ASN A 95 4.58 -13.07 -5.40
N ALA A 96 5.11 -13.76 -6.42
CA ALA A 96 4.34 -14.20 -7.57
C ALA A 96 3.08 -14.97 -7.17
N GLY A 97 1.94 -14.62 -7.76
CA GLY A 97 0.64 -15.21 -7.45
C GLY A 97 -0.01 -14.70 -6.16
N LYS A 98 0.62 -13.79 -5.44
CA LYS A 98 0.04 -13.12 -4.28
C LYS A 98 -0.69 -11.84 -4.72
N SER A 99 -1.81 -11.56 -4.05
CA SER A 99 -2.61 -10.35 -4.26
C SER A 99 -2.63 -9.47 -3.02
N ASN A 100 -3.09 -8.23 -3.18
CA ASN A 100 -3.24 -7.27 -2.10
C ASN A 100 -1.94 -6.93 -1.35
N LEU A 101 -0.80 -7.00 -2.03
CA LEU A 101 0.46 -6.56 -1.43
C LEU A 101 0.38 -5.07 -1.09
N PRO A 102 0.89 -4.64 0.07
CA PRO A 102 0.95 -3.23 0.41
C PRO A 102 1.93 -2.52 -0.53
N SER A 103 1.66 -1.24 -0.79
CA SER A 103 2.65 -0.38 -1.44
C SER A 103 3.93 -0.32 -0.61
N ALA A 104 5.05 -0.05 -1.26
CA ALA A 104 6.29 0.23 -0.53
C ALA A 104 6.07 1.38 0.44
N SER A 105 6.68 1.30 1.63
CA SER A 105 6.68 2.42 2.55
C SER A 105 7.54 3.57 2.01
N ASP A 106 7.29 4.78 2.49
CA ASP A 106 8.28 5.85 2.42
C ASP A 106 9.56 5.45 3.16
N MET A 107 10.65 6.20 2.90
CA MET A 107 11.89 6.01 3.64
C MET A 107 11.70 6.47 5.08
N LEU A 108 11.86 5.55 6.02
CA LEU A 108 11.91 5.83 7.45
C LEU A 108 13.31 6.35 7.79
N GLN A 109 13.40 7.53 8.40
CA GLN A 109 14.66 8.26 8.59
C GLN A 109 14.92 8.66 10.04
N LEU A 110 13.87 8.69 10.87
CA LEU A 110 13.98 9.06 12.27
C LEU A 110 13.71 7.84 13.16
N PRO A 111 14.48 7.65 14.24
CA PRO A 111 14.23 6.59 15.21
C PRO A 111 12.76 6.56 15.65
N ASP A 112 12.25 5.36 15.82
CA ASP A 112 10.86 5.05 16.20
C ASP A 112 9.78 5.46 15.20
N GLN A 113 10.12 5.93 13.99
CA GLN A 113 9.17 5.96 12.89
C GLN A 113 8.67 4.55 12.59
N THR A 114 7.38 4.44 12.25
CA THR A 114 6.73 3.15 11.99
C THR A 114 6.05 3.10 10.64
N PHE A 115 5.95 1.88 10.11
CA PHE A 115 5.11 1.52 8.99
C PHE A 115 4.28 0.31 9.39
N ASP A 116 2.96 0.47 9.42
CA ASP A 116 2.03 -0.57 9.83
C ASP A 116 1.44 -1.28 8.62
N VAL A 117 1.49 -2.59 8.63
CA VAL A 117 0.92 -3.46 7.60
C VAL A 117 -0.19 -4.31 8.22
N PRO A 118 -1.47 -3.99 7.98
CA PRO A 118 -2.58 -4.86 8.36
C PRO A 118 -2.49 -6.18 7.61
N VAL A 119 -2.57 -7.30 8.32
CA VAL A 119 -2.47 -8.65 7.75
C VAL A 119 -3.81 -9.06 7.15
N ASN A 120 -4.08 -8.56 5.93
CA ASN A 120 -5.27 -8.90 5.14
C ASN A 120 -4.93 -9.84 3.96
N PHE A 121 -3.85 -10.58 4.11
CA PHE A 121 -3.33 -11.49 3.08
C PHE A 121 -3.99 -12.86 3.16
N ALA A 122 -3.96 -13.60 2.06
CA ALA A 122 -4.24 -15.02 2.09
C ALA A 122 -3.13 -15.76 2.85
N GLU A 123 -3.44 -16.96 3.31
CA GLU A 123 -2.45 -17.85 3.92
C GLU A 123 -1.25 -18.07 2.99
N GLY A 124 -0.05 -18.15 3.57
CA GLY A 124 1.19 -18.38 2.85
C GLY A 124 2.35 -17.50 3.27
N THR A 125 3.47 -17.65 2.58
CA THR A 125 4.70 -16.90 2.86
C THR A 125 4.83 -15.71 1.91
N TYR A 126 5.21 -14.57 2.48
CA TYR A 126 5.39 -13.29 1.80
C TYR A 126 6.80 -12.79 2.01
N TYR A 127 7.47 -12.44 0.92
CA TYR A 127 8.79 -11.81 0.92
C TYR A 127 8.67 -10.30 1.08
N PHE A 128 9.57 -9.71 1.85
CA PHE A 128 9.74 -8.25 1.93
C PHE A 128 11.22 -7.89 2.01
N GLN A 129 11.56 -6.69 1.60
CA GLN A 129 12.94 -6.18 1.58
C GLN A 129 13.01 -4.69 1.93
N CYS A 130 14.21 -4.21 2.17
CA CYS A 130 14.56 -2.80 2.13
C CYS A 130 15.24 -2.52 0.78
N ASP A 131 14.64 -1.68 -0.08
CA ASP A 131 15.13 -1.49 -1.44
C ASP A 131 16.60 -1.05 -1.51
N PRO A 132 17.08 -0.06 -0.74
CA PRO A 132 18.50 0.33 -0.78
C PRO A 132 19.46 -0.76 -0.30
N HIS A 133 19.01 -1.69 0.54
CA HIS A 133 19.87 -2.65 1.22
C HIS A 133 19.59 -4.12 0.86
N ALA A 134 18.67 -4.37 -0.07
CA ALA A 134 18.34 -5.74 -0.50
C ALA A 134 19.57 -6.50 -1.03
N ALA A 135 20.41 -5.83 -1.84
CA ALA A 135 21.65 -6.40 -2.34
C ALA A 135 22.68 -6.70 -1.23
N LEU A 136 22.52 -6.13 -0.05
CA LEU A 136 23.32 -6.35 1.14
C LEU A 136 22.69 -7.38 2.10
N GLY A 137 21.57 -7.99 1.70
CA GLY A 137 20.91 -9.04 2.46
C GLY A 137 19.81 -8.55 3.40
N MET A 138 19.38 -7.28 3.34
CA MET A 138 18.26 -6.80 4.16
C MET A 138 16.92 -7.22 3.55
N MET A 139 16.50 -8.42 3.88
CA MET A 139 15.26 -9.04 3.43
C MET A 139 14.64 -9.87 4.54
N GLY A 140 13.37 -10.19 4.40
CA GLY A 140 12.65 -11.01 5.37
C GLY A 140 11.46 -11.76 4.76
N HIS A 141 10.88 -12.63 5.59
CA HIS A 141 9.71 -13.44 5.22
C HIS A 141 8.66 -13.39 6.32
N MET A 142 7.42 -13.19 5.92
CA MET A 142 6.25 -13.22 6.79
C MET A 142 5.39 -14.41 6.38
N LYS A 143 5.17 -15.35 7.30
CA LYS A 143 4.21 -16.44 7.14
C LYS A 143 2.87 -15.99 7.72
N VAL A 144 1.84 -16.03 6.90
CA VAL A 144 0.46 -15.76 7.32
C VAL A 144 -0.26 -17.07 7.51
N GLU A 145 -0.90 -17.22 8.65
CA GLU A 145 -1.76 -18.34 9.03
C GLU A 145 -3.20 -17.84 9.28
N ASP A 146 -4.17 -18.73 9.12
CA ASP A 146 -5.58 -18.46 9.44
C ASP A 146 -5.88 -18.61 10.93
#